data_c14e395e4816f67ec354885bc2a0b5dc
#
_entry.id   c14e395e4816f67ec354885bc2a0b5dc
#
_cell.length_a   1.000
_cell.length_b   1.000
_cell.length_c   1.000
_cell.angle_alpha   90.00
_cell.angle_beta   90.00
_cell.angle_gamma   90.00
#
_symmetry.space_group_name_H-M   'P 1'
#
loop_
_entity.id
_entity.type
_entity.pdbx_description
1 polymer ?
#
loop_
_entity_poly.entity_id
_entity_poly.type
_entity_poly.pdbx_seq_one_letter_code
_entity_poly.pdbx_strand_id
1 'polypeptide(L)'
;DDAETATLGAFLDLAATWRPVVGRRRTSNQGWGTLHAIHHRTIDRRDPADLTWWLQERRACLAPDAELTGWETRQGESPSPKPSIEYRFEAVDPLHIGDGKPPQDADPDKNNVLRTRTEMPADSWRGIFRHRIAHILKVTGREVKEIDERLFGSARTEGESLDGGTRGILRFESSPVQLPDGTTPEPKGLPCLTQVAIDRISGGSLMNSQMTAEASHGSLYSVQYLPPGSTLSLRIHELQPLTDEERDLLEAVARDLDEQIIGIGGGTTRGFGSLKRKDTDNG
;
A
#
# COMPACT_ATOMS: atom_id res chain seq x y z
N ASP A 1 32.49 20.86 24.78
CA ASP A 1 33.68 20.42 24.04
C ASP A 1 33.36 20.49 22.54
N ASP A 2 34.26 21.12 21.75
CA ASP A 2 34.02 21.34 20.31
C ASP A 2 33.76 20.04 19.55
N ALA A 3 34.35 18.93 19.98
CA ALA A 3 34.15 17.61 19.41
C ALA A 3 32.74 17.05 19.68
N GLU A 4 32.20 17.30 20.85
CA GLU A 4 30.83 16.89 21.22
C GLU A 4 29.80 17.70 20.44
N THR A 5 30.03 19.00 20.26
CA THR A 5 29.16 19.87 19.47
C THR A 5 29.17 19.48 18.00
N ALA A 6 30.33 19.14 17.42
CA ALA A 6 30.43 18.64 16.06
C ALA A 6 29.72 17.28 15.90
N THR A 7 29.84 16.39 16.87
CA THR A 7 29.16 15.09 16.87
C THR A 7 27.65 15.25 16.94
N LEU A 8 27.15 16.14 17.79
CA LEU A 8 25.71 16.46 17.86
C LEU A 8 25.21 17.04 16.55
N GLY A 9 25.97 17.97 15.95
CA GLY A 9 25.63 18.54 14.64
C GLY A 9 25.49 17.47 13.57
N ALA A 10 26.47 16.59 13.43
CA ALA A 10 26.44 15.47 12.48
C ALA A 10 25.27 14.50 12.73
N PHE A 11 24.95 14.22 14.01
CA PHE A 11 23.79 13.41 14.37
C PHE A 11 22.48 14.07 13.95
N LEU A 12 22.32 15.36 14.20
CA LEU A 12 21.12 16.12 13.83
C LEU A 12 20.95 16.20 12.31
N ASP A 13 22.05 16.33 11.55
CA ASP A 13 22.04 16.32 10.09
C ASP A 13 21.57 14.96 9.57
N LEU A 14 22.12 13.89 10.11
CA LEU A 14 21.68 12.53 9.76
C LEU A 14 20.21 12.29 10.16
N ALA A 15 19.81 12.73 11.35
CA ALA A 15 18.45 12.59 11.84
C ALA A 15 17.45 13.40 11.00
N ALA A 16 17.82 14.58 10.47
CA ALA A 16 16.97 15.38 9.61
C ALA A 16 16.59 14.69 8.30
N THR A 17 17.46 13.83 7.78
CA THR A 17 17.20 13.01 6.59
C THR A 17 16.48 11.71 6.90
N TRP A 18 16.28 11.37 8.18
CA TRP A 18 15.69 10.11 8.58
C TRP A 18 14.22 10.05 8.26
N ARG A 19 13.81 8.90 7.71
CA ARG A 19 12.43 8.60 7.42
C ARG A 19 11.90 7.57 8.42
N PRO A 20 11.16 8.00 9.44
CA PRO A 20 10.67 7.09 10.47
C PRO A 20 9.68 6.08 9.90
N VAL A 21 9.76 4.85 10.41
CA VAL A 21 8.84 3.78 10.07
C VAL A 21 8.26 3.20 11.35
N VAL A 22 6.97 3.37 11.55
CA VAL A 22 6.26 2.97 12.77
C VAL A 22 5.17 1.96 12.44
N GLY A 23 5.01 0.95 13.30
CA GLY A 23 3.91 -0.01 13.20
C GLY A 23 4.17 -1.22 12.30
N ARG A 24 3.08 -1.84 11.85
CA ARG A 24 3.06 -3.07 11.02
C ARG A 24 2.88 -2.73 9.53
N ARG A 25 3.03 -3.73 8.65
CA ARG A 25 2.84 -3.62 7.18
C ARG A 25 3.72 -2.58 6.50
N ARG A 26 4.98 -2.50 6.91
CA ARG A 26 5.95 -1.53 6.41
C ARG A 26 6.26 -1.69 4.92
N THR A 27 6.16 -2.92 4.39
CA THR A 27 6.36 -3.23 2.96
C THR A 27 5.17 -2.84 2.09
N SER A 28 4.02 -2.51 2.71
CA SER A 28 2.80 -2.08 2.06
C SER A 28 2.55 -0.58 2.27
N ASN A 29 3.61 0.19 2.36
CA ASN A 29 3.60 1.66 2.54
C ASN A 29 2.86 2.17 3.80
N GLN A 30 2.67 1.30 4.81
CA GLN A 30 2.06 1.71 6.07
C GLN A 30 3.12 2.09 7.11
N GLY A 31 2.83 3.09 7.92
CA GLY A 31 3.70 3.52 9.01
C GLY A 31 4.94 4.31 8.58
N TRP A 32 5.04 4.73 7.34
CA TRP A 32 6.10 5.61 6.87
C TRP A 32 5.74 7.05 7.19
N GLY A 33 6.60 7.71 7.93
CA GLY A 33 6.47 9.12 8.30
C GLY A 33 7.47 9.99 7.56
N THR A 34 7.17 11.28 7.53
CA THR A 34 8.09 12.32 7.10
C THR A 34 8.46 13.15 8.33
N LEU A 35 9.73 13.39 8.53
CA LEU A 35 10.20 14.25 9.59
C LEU A 35 10.15 15.70 9.09
N HIS A 36 9.31 16.52 9.70
CA HIS A 36 9.18 17.95 9.33
C HIS A 36 10.21 18.82 10.02
N ALA A 37 10.46 18.56 11.30
CA ALA A 37 11.43 19.30 12.08
C ALA A 37 11.94 18.49 13.26
N ILE A 38 13.15 18.79 13.69
CA ILE A 38 13.74 18.34 14.95
C ILE A 38 13.92 19.58 15.82
N HIS A 39 13.31 19.57 16.97
CA HIS A 39 13.54 20.59 17.97
C HIS A 39 14.52 20.04 19.02
N HIS A 40 15.59 20.76 19.26
CA HIS A 40 16.59 20.36 20.24
C HIS A 40 16.99 21.52 21.14
N ARG A 41 17.44 21.21 22.31
CA ARG A 41 17.97 22.15 23.30
C ARG A 41 19.17 21.52 24.00
N THR A 42 20.27 22.22 24.02
CA THR A 42 21.44 21.84 24.81
C THR A 42 21.24 22.31 26.24
N ILE A 43 21.50 21.45 27.20
CA ILE A 43 21.36 21.72 28.63
C ILE A 43 22.71 21.53 29.31
N ASP A 44 23.24 22.59 29.92
CA ASP A 44 24.41 22.49 30.79
C ASP A 44 23.96 22.18 32.23
N ARG A 45 24.18 20.95 32.67
CA ARG A 45 23.81 20.51 34.03
C ARG A 45 24.60 21.18 35.13
N ARG A 46 25.65 21.96 34.80
CA ARG A 46 26.39 22.79 35.75
C ARG A 46 25.74 24.16 35.91
N ASP A 47 24.90 24.56 34.98
CA ASP A 47 24.09 25.78 35.11
C ASP A 47 22.84 25.49 35.95
N PRO A 48 22.66 26.16 37.10
CA PRO A 48 21.47 25.98 37.95
C PRO A 48 20.15 26.28 37.23
N ALA A 49 20.15 27.22 36.29
CA ALA A 49 18.94 27.56 35.52
C ALA A 49 18.52 26.44 34.57
N ASP A 50 19.47 25.87 33.83
CA ASP A 50 19.23 24.73 32.92
C ASP A 50 18.84 23.48 33.71
N LEU A 51 19.48 23.24 34.86
CA LEU A 51 19.12 22.12 35.71
C LEU A 51 17.70 22.26 36.27
N THR A 52 17.32 23.45 36.70
CA THR A 52 15.98 23.74 37.21
C THR A 52 14.95 23.53 36.12
N TRP A 53 15.18 24.05 34.93
CA TRP A 53 14.34 23.83 33.78
C TRP A 53 14.18 22.33 33.46
N TRP A 54 15.27 21.56 33.41
CA TRP A 54 15.24 20.11 33.17
C TRP A 54 14.39 19.37 34.17
N LEU A 55 14.45 19.71 35.43
CA LEU A 55 13.71 19.04 36.48
C LEU A 55 12.21 19.39 36.47
N GLN A 56 11.85 20.60 36.10
CA GLN A 56 10.50 21.13 36.19
C GLN A 56 9.73 21.01 34.86
N GLU A 57 10.34 21.40 33.75
CA GLU A 57 9.64 21.65 32.48
C GLU A 57 9.79 20.54 31.44
N ARG A 58 10.75 19.62 31.59
CA ARG A 58 11.05 18.61 30.55
C ARG A 58 9.84 17.79 30.08
N ARG A 59 8.84 17.57 30.95
CA ARG A 59 7.64 16.82 30.58
C ARG A 59 6.63 17.65 29.81
N ALA A 60 6.56 18.95 30.06
CA ALA A 60 5.68 19.85 29.34
C ALA A 60 6.04 19.94 27.84
N CYS A 61 7.34 19.78 27.51
CA CYS A 61 7.81 19.80 26.13
C CYS A 61 7.31 18.62 25.27
N LEU A 62 6.78 17.56 25.88
CA LEU A 62 6.23 16.40 25.19
C LEU A 62 4.75 16.55 24.84
N ALA A 63 4.11 17.64 25.26
CA ALA A 63 2.74 17.93 24.89
C ALA A 63 2.66 18.32 23.40
N PRO A 64 1.60 17.92 22.67
CA PRO A 64 1.45 18.23 21.24
C PRO A 64 1.42 19.74 20.92
N ASP A 65 1.02 20.54 21.88
CA ASP A 65 0.86 21.99 21.83
C ASP A 65 1.92 22.74 22.65
N ALA A 66 3.04 22.08 23.00
CA ALA A 66 4.09 22.69 23.79
C ALA A 66 4.74 23.86 23.05
N GLU A 67 4.84 25.01 23.74
CA GLU A 67 5.65 26.14 23.29
C GLU A 67 7.13 25.82 23.49
N LEU A 68 7.87 25.64 22.39
CA LEU A 68 9.30 25.32 22.41
C LEU A 68 10.15 26.59 22.38
N THR A 69 9.87 27.52 23.28
CA THR A 69 10.63 28.77 23.39
C THR A 69 12.09 28.50 23.78
N GLY A 70 13.04 29.04 23.01
CA GLY A 70 14.48 28.84 23.25
C GLY A 70 15.03 27.49 22.75
N TRP A 71 14.22 26.73 21.98
CA TRP A 71 14.70 25.56 21.29
C TRP A 71 15.24 25.91 19.91
N GLU A 72 16.31 25.26 19.52
CA GLU A 72 16.82 25.30 18.17
C GLU A 72 16.01 24.35 17.30
N THR A 73 15.70 24.76 16.07
CA THR A 73 14.92 23.96 15.13
C THR A 73 15.76 23.63 13.93
N ARG A 74 15.88 22.33 13.64
CA ARG A 74 16.43 21.81 12.38
C ARG A 74 15.29 21.33 11.51
N GLN A 75 15.20 21.86 10.30
CA GLN A 75 14.18 21.41 9.35
C GLN A 75 14.46 19.98 8.91
N GLY A 76 13.41 19.19 8.82
CA GLY A 76 13.50 17.85 8.27
C GLY A 76 13.68 17.93 6.75
N GLU A 77 14.66 17.25 6.26
CA GLU A 77 14.97 17.09 4.82
C GLU A 77 14.65 15.69 4.34
N SER A 78 13.69 15.02 4.98
CA SER A 78 13.32 13.66 4.56
C SER A 78 12.88 13.66 3.09
N PRO A 79 13.74 13.23 2.16
CA PRO A 79 13.36 13.22 0.76
C PRO A 79 12.18 12.28 0.58
N SER A 80 11.19 12.69 -0.20
CA SER A 80 10.22 11.72 -0.72
C SER A 80 11.01 10.76 -1.63
N PRO A 81 11.22 9.49 -1.25
CA PRO A 81 12.02 8.62 -2.08
C PRO A 81 11.33 8.49 -3.42
N LYS A 82 12.07 8.75 -4.49
CA LYS A 82 11.61 8.41 -5.82
C LYS A 82 11.41 6.89 -5.87
N PRO A 83 10.34 6.39 -6.48
CA PRO A 83 10.20 4.97 -6.71
C PRO A 83 11.37 4.50 -7.59
N SER A 84 11.89 3.30 -7.30
CA SER A 84 12.92 2.69 -8.13
C SER A 84 12.35 2.17 -9.44
N ILE A 85 11.08 1.75 -9.39
CA ILE A 85 10.33 1.23 -10.53
C ILE A 85 8.96 1.90 -10.53
N GLU A 86 8.56 2.46 -11.66
CA GLU A 86 7.25 3.06 -11.87
C GLU A 86 6.66 2.61 -13.20
N TYR A 87 5.43 2.09 -13.13
CA TYR A 87 4.63 1.75 -14.31
C TYR A 87 3.29 2.47 -14.23
N ARG A 88 2.84 3.02 -15.35
CA ARG A 88 1.51 3.57 -15.49
C ARG A 88 0.64 2.61 -16.28
N PHE A 89 -0.54 2.30 -15.75
CA PHE A 89 -1.50 1.42 -16.39
C PHE A 89 -2.83 2.14 -16.63
N GLU A 90 -3.52 1.72 -17.68
CA GLU A 90 -4.88 2.08 -17.98
C GLU A 90 -5.76 0.83 -17.93
N ALA A 91 -6.92 0.92 -17.33
CA ALA A 91 -7.89 -0.16 -17.28
C ALA A 91 -8.54 -0.33 -18.66
N VAL A 92 -8.39 -1.51 -19.25
CA VAL A 92 -9.03 -1.87 -20.52
C VAL A 92 -10.48 -2.29 -20.27
N ASP A 93 -10.68 -3.08 -19.21
CA ASP A 93 -11.98 -3.54 -18.74
C ASP A 93 -12.40 -2.80 -17.45
N PRO A 94 -13.69 -2.90 -17.06
CA PRO A 94 -14.12 -2.43 -15.75
C PRO A 94 -13.23 -2.95 -14.64
N LEU A 95 -12.87 -2.10 -13.67
CA LEU A 95 -11.99 -2.49 -12.57
C LEU A 95 -12.77 -2.49 -11.25
N HIS A 96 -12.84 -3.64 -10.59
CA HIS A 96 -13.42 -3.79 -9.25
C HIS A 96 -12.32 -4.09 -8.22
N ILE A 97 -12.10 -3.13 -7.32
CA ILE A 97 -11.15 -3.27 -6.21
C ILE A 97 -11.97 -3.42 -4.93
N GLY A 98 -12.29 -4.65 -4.54
CA GLY A 98 -13.14 -4.91 -3.38
C GLY A 98 -12.64 -4.26 -2.10
N ASP A 99 -13.55 -3.69 -1.32
CA ASP A 99 -13.23 -3.04 -0.03
C ASP A 99 -13.14 -4.05 1.13
N GLY A 100 -13.43 -5.33 0.85
CA GLY A 100 -13.40 -6.41 1.83
C GLY A 100 -14.57 -6.39 2.82
N LYS A 101 -15.53 -5.50 2.62
CA LYS A 101 -16.73 -5.42 3.46
C LYS A 101 -17.87 -6.23 2.84
N PRO A 102 -18.76 -6.79 3.66
CA PRO A 102 -20.00 -7.36 3.16
C PRO A 102 -20.82 -6.28 2.43
N PRO A 103 -21.72 -6.69 1.51
CA PRO A 103 -22.63 -5.75 0.85
C PRO A 103 -23.35 -4.90 1.90
N GLN A 104 -23.31 -3.58 1.75
CA GLN A 104 -23.98 -2.67 2.66
C GLN A 104 -25.29 -2.19 2.05
N ASP A 105 -26.35 -2.17 2.86
CA ASP A 105 -27.64 -1.58 2.53
C ASP A 105 -27.48 -0.04 2.45
N ALA A 106 -27.10 0.45 1.31
CA ALA A 106 -26.95 1.89 1.11
C ALA A 106 -28.12 2.53 0.36
N ASP A 107 -28.99 1.69 -0.22
CA ASP A 107 -30.17 2.12 -0.98
C ASP A 107 -31.22 1.01 -0.80
N PRO A 108 -32.43 1.32 -0.28
CA PRO A 108 -33.50 0.33 -0.15
C PRO A 108 -33.84 -0.37 -1.47
N ASP A 109 -33.58 0.27 -2.60
CA ASP A 109 -33.82 -0.26 -3.93
C ASP A 109 -32.61 -1.02 -4.53
N LYS A 110 -31.45 -0.98 -3.87
CA LYS A 110 -30.19 -1.60 -4.34
C LYS A 110 -29.49 -2.41 -3.26
N ASN A 111 -30.20 -3.34 -2.66
CA ASN A 111 -29.63 -4.30 -1.72
C ASN A 111 -28.51 -5.09 -2.40
N ASN A 112 -27.42 -5.36 -1.69
CA ASN A 112 -26.29 -6.18 -2.13
C ASN A 112 -25.31 -5.53 -3.12
N VAL A 113 -24.88 -4.29 -2.87
CA VAL A 113 -23.81 -3.67 -3.65
C VAL A 113 -22.44 -4.05 -3.10
N LEU A 114 -21.64 -4.74 -3.91
CA LEU A 114 -20.21 -4.93 -3.68
C LEU A 114 -19.49 -3.64 -4.08
N ARG A 115 -19.02 -2.90 -3.09
CA ARG A 115 -18.38 -1.60 -3.32
C ARG A 115 -16.95 -1.76 -3.80
N THR A 116 -16.54 -0.87 -4.69
CA THR A 116 -15.14 -0.75 -5.12
C THR A 116 -14.43 0.36 -4.34
N ARG A 117 -13.12 0.17 -4.13
CA ARG A 117 -12.22 1.22 -3.66
C ARG A 117 -11.86 2.16 -4.80
N THR A 118 -11.44 3.36 -4.45
CA THR A 118 -10.94 4.37 -5.37
C THR A 118 -9.42 4.39 -5.47
N GLU A 119 -8.77 3.43 -4.82
CA GLU A 119 -7.33 3.19 -4.88
C GLU A 119 -7.03 1.70 -4.91
N MET A 120 -5.95 1.34 -5.59
CA MET A 120 -5.39 -0.01 -5.52
C MET A 120 -4.46 -0.10 -4.32
N PRO A 121 -4.78 -0.94 -3.31
CA PRO A 121 -3.94 -1.07 -2.12
C PRO A 121 -2.57 -1.63 -2.44
N ALA A 122 -1.54 -1.16 -1.75
CA ALA A 122 -0.18 -1.67 -1.84
C ALA A 122 -0.08 -3.19 -1.61
N ASP A 123 -0.87 -3.72 -0.66
CA ASP A 123 -0.95 -5.17 -0.38
C ASP A 123 -1.48 -5.97 -1.57
N SER A 124 -2.42 -5.39 -2.33
CA SER A 124 -2.97 -6.03 -3.52
C SER A 124 -1.91 -6.10 -4.63
N TRP A 125 -1.21 -5.01 -4.90
CA TRP A 125 -0.07 -5.01 -5.81
C TRP A 125 0.98 -6.04 -5.42
N ARG A 126 1.41 -6.01 -4.15
CA ARG A 126 2.38 -6.95 -3.62
C ARG A 126 1.93 -8.40 -3.78
N GLY A 127 0.64 -8.69 -3.52
CA GLY A 127 0.06 -10.02 -3.67
C GLY A 127 0.11 -10.55 -5.10
N ILE A 128 -0.23 -9.69 -6.08
CA ILE A 128 -0.20 -10.03 -7.51
C ILE A 128 1.25 -10.37 -7.93
N PHE A 129 2.20 -9.50 -7.61
CA PHE A 129 3.61 -9.70 -7.96
C PHE A 129 4.17 -10.95 -7.32
N ARG A 130 3.96 -11.15 -6.02
CA ARG A 130 4.42 -12.34 -5.28
C ARG A 130 3.88 -13.62 -5.89
N HIS A 131 2.57 -13.68 -6.13
CA HIS A 131 1.93 -14.87 -6.69
C HIS A 131 2.43 -15.18 -8.10
N ARG A 132 2.54 -14.14 -8.95
CA ARG A 132 2.96 -14.33 -10.34
C ARG A 132 4.43 -14.71 -10.45
N ILE A 133 5.34 -14.08 -9.69
CA ILE A 133 6.75 -14.46 -9.63
C ILE A 133 6.90 -15.90 -9.16
N ALA A 134 6.21 -16.30 -8.09
CA ALA A 134 6.23 -17.68 -7.62
C ALA A 134 5.75 -18.67 -8.70
N HIS A 135 4.75 -18.30 -9.51
CA HIS A 135 4.29 -19.08 -10.62
C HIS A 135 5.35 -19.20 -11.73
N ILE A 136 5.96 -18.09 -12.15
CA ILE A 136 7.02 -18.06 -13.16
C ILE A 136 8.18 -18.96 -12.74
N LEU A 137 8.67 -18.81 -11.50
CA LEU A 137 9.77 -19.62 -10.97
C LEU A 137 9.42 -21.11 -10.99
N LYS A 138 8.21 -21.51 -10.57
CA LYS A 138 7.76 -22.92 -10.61
C LYS A 138 7.73 -23.47 -12.02
N VAL A 139 7.17 -22.73 -12.98
CA VAL A 139 7.07 -23.19 -14.37
C VAL A 139 8.45 -23.32 -15.02
N THR A 140 9.39 -22.45 -14.64
CA THR A 140 10.78 -22.50 -15.13
C THR A 140 11.67 -23.48 -14.36
N GLY A 141 11.11 -24.23 -13.38
CA GLY A 141 11.85 -25.23 -12.60
C GLY A 141 12.83 -24.64 -11.59
N ARG A 142 12.64 -23.39 -11.16
CA ARG A 142 13.54 -22.65 -10.28
C ARG A 142 13.05 -22.69 -8.82
N GLU A 143 14.01 -22.54 -7.89
CA GLU A 143 13.69 -22.48 -6.46
C GLU A 143 12.94 -21.18 -6.14
N VAL A 144 11.76 -21.33 -5.50
CA VAL A 144 10.85 -20.21 -5.21
C VAL A 144 11.19 -19.53 -3.90
N LYS A 145 11.56 -20.33 -2.87
CA LYS A 145 11.58 -19.86 -1.49
C LYS A 145 12.58 -18.73 -1.27
N GLU A 146 13.79 -18.88 -1.77
CA GLU A 146 14.86 -17.91 -1.56
C GLU A 146 14.51 -16.54 -2.17
N ILE A 147 14.08 -16.52 -3.42
CA ILE A 147 13.67 -15.28 -4.13
C ILE A 147 12.43 -14.66 -3.50
N ASP A 148 11.43 -15.48 -3.16
CA ASP A 148 10.19 -15.01 -2.54
C ASP A 148 10.44 -14.38 -1.17
N GLU A 149 11.22 -15.04 -0.31
CA GLU A 149 11.58 -14.50 1.01
C GLU A 149 12.44 -13.25 0.92
N ARG A 150 13.36 -13.19 -0.03
CA ARG A 150 14.18 -11.99 -0.25
C ARG A 150 13.37 -10.82 -0.75
N LEU A 151 12.54 -11.00 -1.78
CA LEU A 151 11.75 -9.91 -2.36
C LEU A 151 10.60 -9.45 -1.44
N PHE A 152 9.86 -10.41 -0.89
CA PHE A 152 8.61 -10.13 -0.18
C PHE A 152 8.68 -10.38 1.32
N GLY A 153 9.70 -11.05 1.80
CA GLY A 153 9.84 -11.44 3.19
C GLY A 153 9.04 -12.66 3.57
N SER A 154 9.37 -13.23 4.72
CA SER A 154 8.68 -14.36 5.32
C SER A 154 7.88 -13.93 6.55
N ALA A 155 6.76 -14.60 6.80
CA ALA A 155 6.05 -14.47 8.05
C ALA A 155 6.78 -15.24 9.16
N ARG A 156 6.67 -14.74 10.38
CA ARG A 156 7.13 -15.48 11.56
C ARG A 156 6.28 -16.74 11.74
N THR A 157 6.93 -17.87 11.92
CA THR A 157 6.25 -19.13 12.26
C THR A 157 5.96 -19.19 13.76
N GLU A 158 4.85 -19.78 14.12
CA GLU A 158 4.46 -19.95 15.52
C GLU A 158 5.49 -20.83 16.24
N GLY A 159 6.08 -20.34 17.34
CA GLY A 159 7.16 -21.02 18.07
C GLY A 159 8.59 -20.53 17.76
N GLU A 160 8.81 -19.69 16.75
CA GLU A 160 10.11 -19.08 16.49
C GLU A 160 10.41 -17.92 17.47
N SER A 161 11.72 -17.65 17.67
CA SER A 161 12.18 -16.52 18.49
C SER A 161 11.62 -15.18 18.01
N LEU A 162 11.75 -14.11 18.81
CA LEU A 162 11.30 -12.77 18.45
C LEU A 162 11.89 -12.25 17.13
N ASP A 163 13.04 -12.80 16.71
CA ASP A 163 13.72 -12.47 15.46
C ASP A 163 13.27 -13.34 14.26
N GLY A 164 12.29 -14.23 14.44
CA GLY A 164 11.73 -15.05 13.36
C GLY A 164 10.98 -14.22 12.33
N GLY A 165 11.19 -14.55 11.05
CA GLY A 165 10.66 -13.83 9.90
C GLY A 165 11.63 -12.80 9.31
N THR A 166 11.67 -12.72 7.99
CA THR A 166 12.54 -11.81 7.25
C THR A 166 11.75 -10.68 6.62
N ARG A 167 12.35 -9.49 6.57
CA ARG A 167 11.76 -8.36 5.86
C ARG A 167 12.11 -8.45 4.38
N GLY A 168 11.11 -8.36 3.51
CA GLY A 168 11.34 -8.23 2.07
C GLY A 168 12.01 -6.89 1.69
N ILE A 169 12.72 -6.90 0.57
CA ILE A 169 13.44 -5.73 0.06
C ILE A 169 12.57 -4.83 -0.82
N LEU A 170 11.37 -5.26 -1.19
CA LEU A 170 10.42 -4.47 -1.97
C LEU A 170 9.38 -3.78 -1.08
N ARG A 171 9.10 -2.54 -1.40
CA ARG A 171 7.99 -1.77 -0.85
C ARG A 171 7.10 -1.28 -1.97
N PHE A 172 5.83 -1.63 -1.90
CA PHE A 172 4.80 -1.18 -2.84
C PHE A 172 4.07 0.04 -2.27
N GLU A 173 3.62 0.93 -3.14
CA GLU A 173 2.72 2.02 -2.78
C GLU A 173 1.28 1.71 -3.16
N SER A 174 0.33 2.28 -2.40
CA SER A 174 -1.06 2.33 -2.86
C SER A 174 -1.17 3.31 -4.02
N SER A 175 -2.01 2.97 -4.99
CA SER A 175 -2.17 3.73 -6.22
C SER A 175 -3.57 4.33 -6.27
N PRO A 176 -3.73 5.65 -6.08
CA PRO A 176 -4.98 6.33 -6.37
C PRO A 176 -5.37 6.11 -7.83
N VAL A 177 -6.65 5.85 -8.07
CA VAL A 177 -7.17 5.72 -9.43
C VAL A 177 -7.63 7.08 -9.92
N GLN A 178 -7.34 7.39 -11.18
CA GLN A 178 -7.89 8.55 -11.88
C GLN A 178 -8.89 8.08 -12.93
N LEU A 179 -10.05 8.73 -13.00
CA LEU A 179 -11.05 8.47 -14.03
C LEU A 179 -10.54 8.92 -15.42
N PRO A 180 -11.21 8.50 -16.51
CA PRO A 180 -10.80 8.89 -17.86
C PRO A 180 -10.77 10.40 -18.10
N ASP A 181 -11.56 11.18 -17.38
CA ASP A 181 -11.58 12.64 -17.41
C ASP A 181 -10.49 13.29 -16.50
N GLY A 182 -9.63 12.48 -15.89
CA GLY A 182 -8.58 12.92 -14.99
C GLY A 182 -9.01 13.23 -13.56
N THR A 183 -10.30 13.09 -13.24
CA THR A 183 -10.81 13.35 -11.89
C THR A 183 -10.57 12.15 -10.95
N THR A 184 -10.59 12.42 -9.65
CA THR A 184 -10.56 11.37 -8.63
C THR A 184 -11.96 10.78 -8.46
N PRO A 185 -12.12 9.45 -8.47
CA PRO A 185 -13.42 8.83 -8.35
C PRO A 185 -14.04 9.06 -6.96
N GLU A 186 -15.32 9.42 -6.93
CA GLU A 186 -16.10 9.44 -5.70
C GLU A 186 -16.90 8.15 -5.57
N PRO A 187 -16.83 7.45 -4.41
CA PRO A 187 -17.48 6.15 -4.25
C PRO A 187 -18.99 6.13 -4.56
N LYS A 188 -19.69 7.23 -4.29
CA LYS A 188 -21.15 7.34 -4.51
C LYS A 188 -21.53 7.50 -5.99
N GLY A 189 -20.65 8.02 -6.82
CA GLY A 189 -20.90 8.32 -8.24
C GLY A 189 -20.49 7.19 -9.20
N LEU A 190 -19.88 6.13 -8.70
CA LEU A 190 -19.37 5.06 -9.57
C LEU A 190 -20.48 4.16 -10.10
N PRO A 191 -20.37 3.69 -11.35
CA PRO A 191 -21.33 2.80 -11.97
C PRO A 191 -21.37 1.43 -11.30
N CYS A 192 -22.52 0.76 -11.42
CA CYS A 192 -22.74 -0.58 -10.92
C CYS A 192 -23.20 -1.49 -12.05
N LEU A 193 -22.70 -2.73 -12.05
CA LEU A 193 -23.17 -3.81 -12.92
C LEU A 193 -23.95 -4.82 -12.08
N THR A 194 -25.22 -5.00 -12.40
CA THR A 194 -26.06 -5.97 -11.72
C THR A 194 -25.81 -7.37 -12.29
N GLN A 195 -25.62 -8.33 -11.41
CA GLN A 195 -25.34 -9.74 -11.71
C GLN A 195 -26.30 -10.63 -10.94
N VAL A 196 -26.52 -11.83 -11.47
CA VAL A 196 -27.32 -12.86 -10.81
C VAL A 196 -26.48 -14.11 -10.59
N ALA A 197 -26.55 -14.66 -9.39
CA ALA A 197 -25.94 -15.95 -9.12
C ALA A 197 -26.84 -17.06 -9.72
N ILE A 198 -26.28 -17.84 -10.65
CA ILE A 198 -27.00 -18.93 -11.35
C ILE A 198 -26.59 -20.27 -10.76
N ASP A 199 -27.57 -21.11 -10.47
CA ASP A 199 -27.35 -22.52 -10.16
C ASP A 199 -26.91 -23.25 -11.43
N ARG A 200 -25.73 -23.87 -11.38
CA ARG A 200 -25.14 -24.57 -12.52
C ARG A 200 -25.89 -25.85 -12.92
N ILE A 201 -26.70 -26.38 -12.03
CA ILE A 201 -27.45 -27.63 -12.28
C ILE A 201 -28.79 -27.30 -12.91
N SER A 202 -29.56 -26.39 -12.29
CA SER A 202 -30.90 -26.03 -12.76
C SER A 202 -30.93 -24.95 -13.83
N GLY A 203 -29.85 -24.18 -13.98
CA GLY A 203 -29.79 -22.99 -14.83
C GLY A 203 -30.65 -21.82 -14.34
N GLY A 204 -31.36 -21.99 -13.22
CA GLY A 204 -32.15 -20.95 -12.58
C GLY A 204 -31.35 -20.07 -11.67
N SER A 205 -31.96 -19.00 -11.13
CA SER A 205 -31.32 -18.19 -10.11
C SER A 205 -31.10 -19.00 -8.84
N LEU A 206 -29.94 -18.82 -8.21
CA LEU A 206 -29.55 -19.53 -6.99
C LEU A 206 -30.45 -19.06 -5.83
N MET A 207 -31.55 -19.75 -5.60
CA MET A 207 -32.38 -19.54 -4.41
C MET A 207 -31.72 -20.24 -3.23
N ASN A 208 -31.16 -19.51 -2.33
CA ASN A 208 -30.47 -20.05 -1.17
C ASN A 208 -31.47 -20.52 -0.13
N SER A 209 -31.87 -21.80 -0.25
CA SER A 209 -32.82 -22.46 0.67
C SER A 209 -32.24 -22.73 2.07
N GLN A 210 -30.97 -22.40 2.32
CA GLN A 210 -30.29 -22.67 3.59
C GLN A 210 -29.88 -21.39 4.36
N MET A 211 -30.27 -20.20 3.90
CA MET A 211 -29.94 -18.97 4.63
C MET A 211 -31.03 -18.68 5.67
N THR A 212 -30.58 -18.51 6.91
CA THR A 212 -31.43 -17.96 7.98
C THR A 212 -31.97 -16.59 7.58
N ALA A 213 -33.11 -16.18 8.13
CA ALA A 213 -33.82 -14.93 7.78
C ALA A 213 -32.96 -13.65 7.88
N GLU A 214 -31.82 -13.69 8.56
CA GLU A 214 -30.85 -12.61 8.70
C GLU A 214 -29.86 -12.50 7.53
N ALA A 215 -29.77 -13.49 6.65
CA ALA A 215 -28.84 -13.57 5.52
C ALA A 215 -29.52 -13.74 4.16
N SER A 216 -30.77 -13.31 4.03
CA SER A 216 -31.54 -13.37 2.78
C SER A 216 -31.05 -12.29 1.78
N HIS A 217 -29.79 -12.38 1.39
CA HIS A 217 -29.33 -11.67 0.22
C HIS A 217 -29.80 -12.46 -1.01
N GLY A 218 -30.69 -11.89 -1.80
CA GLY A 218 -31.19 -12.50 -3.03
C GLY A 218 -30.05 -12.89 -3.97
N SER A 219 -30.32 -13.75 -4.92
CA SER A 219 -29.37 -14.14 -5.97
C SER A 219 -28.91 -12.99 -6.85
N LEU A 220 -29.59 -11.83 -6.75
CA LEU A 220 -29.25 -10.60 -7.45
C LEU A 220 -28.30 -9.76 -6.61
N TYR A 221 -27.18 -9.34 -7.19
CA TYR A 221 -26.22 -8.44 -6.55
C TYR A 221 -25.64 -7.48 -7.58
N SER A 222 -25.19 -6.32 -7.11
CA SER A 222 -24.57 -5.32 -7.95
C SER A 222 -23.07 -5.18 -7.60
N VAL A 223 -22.23 -5.10 -8.61
CA VAL A 223 -20.79 -4.86 -8.47
C VAL A 223 -20.50 -3.44 -8.93
N GLN A 224 -20.05 -2.63 -8.01
CA GLN A 224 -19.57 -1.29 -8.32
C GLN A 224 -18.18 -1.37 -8.97
N TYR A 225 -17.89 -0.55 -9.97
CA TYR A 225 -16.65 -0.62 -10.69
C TYR A 225 -16.12 0.77 -11.10
N LEU A 226 -14.83 0.84 -11.35
CA LEU A 226 -14.14 1.94 -12.00
C LEU A 226 -14.22 1.71 -13.52
N PRO A 227 -14.62 2.71 -14.31
CA PRO A 227 -14.83 2.53 -15.74
C PRO A 227 -13.53 2.25 -16.51
N PRO A 228 -13.61 1.58 -17.68
CA PRO A 228 -12.50 1.49 -18.61
C PRO A 228 -11.90 2.87 -18.92
N GLY A 229 -10.60 2.93 -19.19
CA GLY A 229 -9.87 4.18 -19.36
C GLY A 229 -9.39 4.82 -18.03
N SER A 230 -9.81 4.27 -16.88
CA SER A 230 -9.26 4.70 -15.59
C SER A 230 -7.77 4.36 -15.50
N THR A 231 -6.98 5.27 -14.92
CA THR A 231 -5.52 5.10 -14.83
C THR A 231 -5.05 4.94 -13.39
N LEU A 232 -3.97 4.18 -13.22
CA LEU A 232 -3.32 3.95 -11.93
C LEU A 232 -1.82 3.76 -12.13
N SER A 233 -1.02 4.16 -11.13
CA SER A 233 0.43 4.03 -11.18
C SER A 233 0.91 3.01 -10.17
N LEU A 234 1.63 2.00 -10.63
CA LEU A 234 2.36 1.08 -9.76
C LEU A 234 3.71 1.67 -9.43
N ARG A 235 4.00 1.83 -8.15
CA ARG A 235 5.27 2.33 -7.63
C ARG A 235 5.88 1.33 -6.68
N ILE A 236 7.13 0.96 -6.96
CA ILE A 236 7.90 0.01 -6.16
C ILE A 236 9.22 0.67 -5.75
N HIS A 237 9.54 0.58 -4.47
CA HIS A 237 10.81 1.04 -3.92
C HIS A 237 11.68 -0.15 -3.56
N GLU A 238 12.94 -0.08 -3.95
CA GLU A 238 13.98 -1.01 -3.53
C GLU A 238 14.55 -0.54 -2.18
N LEU A 239 14.46 -1.37 -1.17
CA LEU A 239 15.09 -1.11 0.13
C LEU A 239 16.56 -1.61 0.16
N GLN A 240 16.89 -2.46 -0.79
CA GLN A 240 18.24 -2.95 -1.11
C GLN A 240 18.31 -3.12 -2.63
N PRO A 241 19.51 -3.03 -3.24
CA PRO A 241 19.67 -3.22 -4.67
C PRO A 241 19.15 -4.58 -5.13
N LEU A 242 18.40 -4.56 -6.23
CA LEU A 242 17.92 -5.77 -6.91
C LEU A 242 19.02 -6.32 -7.82
N THR A 243 19.07 -7.64 -7.95
CA THR A 243 19.83 -8.31 -9.01
C THR A 243 19.13 -8.11 -10.37
N ASP A 244 19.86 -8.32 -11.46
CA ASP A 244 19.29 -8.24 -12.82
C ASP A 244 18.14 -9.25 -12.99
N GLU A 245 18.29 -10.45 -12.47
CA GLU A 245 17.26 -11.48 -12.48
C GLU A 245 15.98 -11.05 -11.74
N GLU A 246 16.11 -10.43 -10.57
CA GLU A 246 14.98 -9.94 -9.80
C GLU A 246 14.25 -8.80 -10.54
N ARG A 247 15.01 -7.94 -11.26
CA ARG A 247 14.42 -6.91 -12.13
C ARG A 247 13.68 -7.51 -13.29
N ASP A 248 14.26 -8.52 -13.95
CA ASP A 248 13.62 -9.24 -15.06
C ASP A 248 12.32 -9.92 -14.63
N LEU A 249 12.27 -10.49 -13.42
CA LEU A 249 11.04 -11.06 -12.86
C LEU A 249 9.96 -10.00 -12.63
N LEU A 250 10.32 -8.82 -12.12
CA LEU A 250 9.36 -7.73 -11.94
C LEU A 250 8.84 -7.20 -13.27
N GLU A 251 9.72 -7.04 -14.26
CA GLU A 251 9.34 -6.62 -15.61
C GLU A 251 8.47 -7.67 -16.32
N ALA A 252 8.75 -8.97 -16.11
CA ALA A 252 7.90 -10.04 -16.63
C ALA A 252 6.47 -9.96 -16.08
N VAL A 253 6.30 -9.68 -14.78
CA VAL A 253 4.96 -9.48 -14.21
C VAL A 253 4.27 -8.23 -14.79
N ALA A 254 5.00 -7.13 -14.94
CA ALA A 254 4.46 -5.90 -15.55
C ALA A 254 4.03 -6.12 -17.00
N ARG A 255 4.77 -6.94 -17.75
CA ARG A 255 4.44 -7.35 -19.12
C ARG A 255 3.20 -8.26 -19.14
N ASP A 256 3.10 -9.21 -18.22
CA ASP A 256 1.94 -10.08 -18.11
C ASP A 256 0.64 -9.30 -17.81
N LEU A 257 0.74 -8.18 -17.08
CA LEU A 257 -0.37 -7.24 -16.88
C LEU A 257 -0.71 -6.49 -18.16
N ASP A 258 0.30 -6.03 -18.90
CA ASP A 258 0.13 -5.29 -20.17
C ASP A 258 -0.45 -6.17 -21.28
N GLU A 259 0.00 -7.42 -21.36
CA GLU A 259 -0.49 -8.43 -22.31
C GLU A 259 -1.81 -9.07 -21.86
N GLN A 260 -2.37 -8.63 -20.72
CA GLN A 260 -3.65 -9.10 -20.15
C GLN A 260 -3.66 -10.62 -19.82
N ILE A 261 -2.48 -11.21 -19.62
CA ILE A 261 -2.33 -12.59 -19.16
C ILE A 261 -2.84 -12.76 -17.73
N ILE A 262 -2.64 -11.70 -16.92
CA ILE A 262 -3.16 -11.59 -15.56
C ILE A 262 -3.94 -10.29 -15.42
N GLY A 263 -4.96 -10.31 -14.57
CA GLY A 263 -5.75 -9.11 -14.22
C GLY A 263 -5.57 -8.71 -12.75
N ILE A 264 -6.12 -7.56 -12.40
CA ILE A 264 -6.12 -7.04 -11.04
C ILE A 264 -7.53 -6.91 -10.47
N GLY A 265 -7.64 -6.97 -9.15
CA GLY A 265 -8.92 -6.82 -8.47
C GLY A 265 -9.81 -8.05 -8.53
N GLY A 266 -11.10 -7.83 -8.36
CA GLY A 266 -12.10 -8.90 -8.34
C GLY A 266 -12.75 -9.14 -9.71
N GLY A 267 -13.13 -10.39 -9.99
CA GLY A 267 -13.87 -10.72 -11.21
C GLY A 267 -13.02 -10.84 -12.48
N THR A 268 -11.72 -11.06 -12.36
CA THR A 268 -10.79 -11.16 -13.50
C THR A 268 -11.14 -12.28 -14.50
N THR A 269 -11.85 -13.31 -14.07
CA THR A 269 -12.39 -14.35 -14.96
C THR A 269 -13.77 -14.01 -15.55
N ARG A 270 -14.29 -12.82 -15.27
CA ARG A 270 -15.64 -12.38 -15.68
C ARG A 270 -15.61 -11.05 -16.43
N GLY A 271 -14.47 -10.71 -17.06
CA GLY A 271 -14.30 -9.48 -17.85
C GLY A 271 -14.05 -8.22 -17.01
N PHE A 272 -13.34 -8.38 -15.91
CA PHE A 272 -12.88 -7.27 -15.08
C PHE A 272 -11.36 -7.29 -14.96
N GLY A 273 -10.76 -6.11 -14.79
CA GLY A 273 -9.43 -5.96 -14.27
C GLY A 273 -8.28 -6.12 -15.26
N SER A 274 -8.55 -6.18 -16.57
CA SER A 274 -7.48 -6.15 -17.57
C SER A 274 -6.86 -4.76 -17.63
N LEU A 275 -5.55 -4.73 -17.71
CA LEU A 275 -4.76 -3.50 -17.78
C LEU A 275 -3.97 -3.43 -19.08
N LYS A 276 -3.60 -2.23 -19.47
CA LYS A 276 -2.62 -1.95 -20.51
C LYS A 276 -1.63 -0.90 -20.01
N ARG A 277 -0.35 -1.11 -20.29
CA ARG A 277 0.69 -0.14 -19.96
C ARG A 277 0.49 1.13 -20.78
N LYS A 278 0.57 2.26 -20.14
CA LYS A 278 0.55 3.56 -20.79
C LYS A 278 1.97 4.09 -20.79
N ASP A 279 2.49 4.39 -21.97
CA ASP A 279 3.80 5.03 -22.06
C ASP A 279 3.75 6.33 -21.26
N THR A 280 4.74 6.56 -20.44
CA THR A 280 4.97 7.87 -19.84
C THR A 280 5.33 8.80 -21.00
N ASP A 281 4.41 9.66 -21.40
CA ASP A 281 4.76 10.78 -22.27
C ASP A 281 5.90 11.51 -21.57
N ASN A 282 7.11 11.34 -22.12
CA ASN A 282 8.24 12.18 -21.80
C ASN A 282 7.93 13.57 -22.40
N GLY A 283 7.20 14.40 -21.61
CA GLY A 283 7.04 15.81 -21.89
C GLY A 283 8.24 16.61 -21.45
#